data_2ebfeb97394ccbc8365e240af687ac27
#
_entry.id   2ebfeb97394ccbc8365e240af687ac27
#
_cell.length_a   1.000
_cell.length_b   1.000
_cell.length_c   1.000
_cell.angle_alpha   90.00
_cell.angle_beta   90.00
_cell.angle_gamma   90.00
#
_symmetry.space_group_name_H-M   'P 1'
#
loop_
_entity.id
_entity.type
_entity.pdbx_description
1 polymer ?
#
loop_
_entity_poly.entity_id
_entity_poly.type
_entity_poly.pdbx_seq_one_letter_code
_entity_poly.pdbx_strand_id
1 'polypeptide(L)'
;MRAMSTPLPRATTSLGLHAVAAVVFGVIATALMTYVPLQQVDRGRGAQIRQIYRGEYAWVNARDEAFGLAWSNLQLSPTRMTTPITDGDLPGWAEPPPPPYPDVQFLRIGTLASGWPLPTVAFRWTVTTTKRNFPIHAELDDGNTSISHAAESVLTGGRGGAPEERRILWVGALANVAIFAAAAFVVLTVVARVKRRAT
;
A
#
# COMPACT_ATOMS: atom_id res chain seq x y z
N MET A 1 42.58 -8.33 -52.96
CA MET A 1 41.68 -8.83 -51.95
C MET A 1 41.24 -7.65 -51.05
N ARG A 2 40.01 -7.13 -51.23
CA ARG A 2 39.47 -6.06 -50.38
C ARG A 2 38.63 -6.73 -49.28
N ALA A 3 39.05 -6.54 -48.04
CA ALA A 3 38.26 -6.97 -46.87
C ALA A 3 36.98 -6.14 -46.80
N MET A 4 35.83 -6.80 -46.98
CA MET A 4 34.54 -6.23 -46.70
C MET A 4 34.39 -6.13 -45.17
N SER A 5 34.54 -4.92 -44.63
CA SER A 5 34.14 -4.62 -43.25
C SER A 5 32.63 -4.54 -43.17
N THR A 6 31.99 -5.55 -42.62
CA THR A 6 30.56 -5.54 -42.27
C THR A 6 30.32 -4.51 -41.19
N PRO A 7 29.47 -3.48 -41.39
CA PRO A 7 29.14 -2.55 -40.32
C PRO A 7 28.29 -3.26 -39.27
N LEU A 8 28.76 -3.29 -38.04
CA LEU A 8 28.01 -3.76 -36.87
C LEU A 8 26.73 -2.94 -36.75
N PRO A 9 25.59 -3.58 -36.45
CA PRO A 9 24.30 -2.90 -36.38
C PRO A 9 24.24 -1.99 -35.11
N ARG A 10 24.47 -0.68 -35.30
CA ARG A 10 24.34 0.36 -34.27
C ARG A 10 22.94 0.51 -33.68
N ALA A 11 21.93 -0.15 -34.25
CA ALA A 11 20.52 0.01 -33.81
C ALA A 11 20.17 -0.78 -32.55
N THR A 12 20.84 -1.89 -32.27
CA THR A 12 20.51 -2.77 -31.13
C THR A 12 21.00 -2.22 -29.81
N THR A 13 22.08 -1.46 -29.75
CA THR A 13 22.64 -0.87 -28.53
C THR A 13 21.75 0.24 -27.95
N SER A 14 21.05 1.02 -28.79
CA SER A 14 20.18 2.10 -28.30
C SER A 14 18.90 1.58 -27.66
N LEU A 15 18.33 0.49 -28.17
CA LEU A 15 17.09 -0.07 -27.61
C LEU A 15 17.32 -0.71 -26.23
N GLY A 16 18.45 -1.41 -26.07
CA GLY A 16 18.84 -1.97 -24.78
C GLY A 16 19.05 -0.90 -23.70
N LEU A 17 19.69 0.24 -24.05
CA LEU A 17 19.89 1.34 -23.13
C LEU A 17 18.56 1.98 -22.69
N HIS A 18 17.60 2.17 -23.60
CA HIS A 18 16.27 2.69 -23.26
C HIS A 18 15.51 1.72 -22.34
N ALA A 19 15.63 0.41 -22.54
CA ALA A 19 14.99 -0.57 -21.68
C ALA A 19 15.57 -0.52 -20.24
N VAL A 20 16.90 -0.48 -20.11
CA VAL A 20 17.54 -0.35 -18.78
C VAL A 20 17.13 0.95 -18.10
N ALA A 21 17.19 2.09 -18.80
CA ALA A 21 16.79 3.38 -18.26
C ALA A 21 15.32 3.38 -17.81
N ALA A 22 14.44 2.74 -18.58
CA ALA A 22 13.01 2.61 -18.23
C ALA A 22 12.80 1.78 -16.95
N VAL A 23 13.53 0.67 -16.78
CA VAL A 23 13.43 -0.15 -15.57
C VAL A 23 13.94 0.62 -14.35
N VAL A 24 15.09 1.30 -14.45
CA VAL A 24 15.61 2.14 -13.37
C VAL A 24 14.60 3.22 -12.98
N PHE A 25 14.02 3.90 -13.97
CA PHE A 25 12.95 4.87 -13.72
C PHE A 25 11.75 4.23 -13.03
N GLY A 26 11.32 3.04 -13.46
CA GLY A 26 10.21 2.30 -12.86
C GLY A 26 10.44 2.02 -11.37
N VAL A 27 11.65 1.59 -10.99
CA VAL A 27 12.02 1.34 -9.59
C VAL A 27 11.97 2.64 -8.78
N ILE A 28 12.59 3.73 -9.29
CA ILE A 28 12.61 5.03 -8.60
C ILE A 28 11.18 5.57 -8.43
N ALA A 29 10.38 5.56 -9.50
CA ALA A 29 9.00 6.03 -9.45
C ALA A 29 8.15 5.22 -8.47
N THR A 30 8.32 3.88 -8.43
CA THR A 30 7.64 3.03 -7.46
C THR A 30 8.02 3.40 -6.03
N ALA A 31 9.30 3.62 -5.74
CA ALA A 31 9.75 4.04 -4.42
C ALA A 31 9.15 5.41 -4.03
N LEU A 32 9.19 6.38 -4.93
CA LEU A 32 8.59 7.70 -4.70
C LEU A 32 7.08 7.60 -4.43
N MET A 33 6.35 6.85 -5.27
CA MET A 33 4.90 6.66 -5.12
C MET A 33 4.51 5.80 -3.92
N THR A 34 5.49 5.20 -3.24
CA THR A 34 5.29 4.54 -1.94
C THR A 34 5.38 5.54 -0.79
N TYR A 35 6.31 6.48 -0.83
CA TYR A 35 6.59 7.37 0.31
C TYR A 35 5.95 8.76 0.19
N VAL A 36 5.79 9.31 -1.02
CA VAL A 36 5.16 10.63 -1.22
C VAL A 36 3.74 10.70 -0.65
N PRO A 37 2.86 9.69 -0.84
CA PRO A 37 1.53 9.73 -0.26
C PRO A 37 1.53 9.84 1.27
N LEU A 38 2.50 9.22 1.97
CA LEU A 38 2.61 9.30 3.43
C LEU A 38 2.86 10.73 3.93
N GLN A 39 3.51 11.57 3.12
CA GLN A 39 3.86 12.96 3.47
C GLN A 39 2.72 13.95 3.15
N GLN A 40 1.79 13.58 2.27
CA GLN A 40 0.78 14.49 1.72
C GLN A 40 -0.63 14.24 2.24
N VAL A 41 -0.80 13.39 3.25
CA VAL A 41 -2.12 13.06 3.78
C VAL A 41 -2.62 14.14 4.71
N ASP A 42 -3.46 15.04 4.19
CA ASP A 42 -4.17 16.01 5.02
C ASP A 42 -5.47 15.43 5.60
N ARG A 43 -6.22 14.67 4.81
CA ARG A 43 -7.51 14.06 5.23
C ARG A 43 -7.81 12.81 4.42
N GLY A 44 -8.32 11.77 5.09
CA GLY A 44 -8.96 10.63 4.45
C GLY A 44 -10.33 11.01 3.85
N ARG A 45 -10.88 10.13 3.02
CA ARG A 45 -12.22 10.32 2.42
C ARG A 45 -13.36 10.11 3.43
N GLY A 46 -13.05 9.76 4.64
CA GLY A 46 -13.98 9.36 5.69
C GLY A 46 -14.09 7.85 5.84
N ALA A 47 -14.00 7.38 7.09
CA ALA A 47 -13.98 5.96 7.38
C ALA A 47 -15.33 5.30 7.05
N GLN A 48 -15.27 4.22 6.27
CA GLN A 48 -16.39 3.30 6.08
C GLN A 48 -16.31 2.20 7.12
N ILE A 49 -17.35 2.06 7.94
CA ILE A 49 -17.42 1.03 8.97
C ILE A 49 -18.18 -0.18 8.42
N ARG A 50 -17.58 -1.36 8.53
CA ARG A 50 -18.17 -2.64 8.07
C ARG A 50 -17.91 -3.70 9.13
N GLN A 51 -18.82 -4.66 9.25
CA GLN A 51 -18.61 -5.85 10.05
C GLN A 51 -18.21 -7.01 9.15
N ILE A 52 -17.20 -7.76 9.57
CA ILE A 52 -16.61 -8.84 8.79
C ILE A 52 -16.53 -10.08 9.69
N TYR A 53 -16.87 -11.24 9.16
CA TYR A 53 -16.73 -12.51 9.87
C TYR A 53 -15.51 -13.28 9.34
N ARG A 54 -14.75 -13.85 10.27
CA ARG A 54 -13.66 -14.77 9.98
C ARG A 54 -13.78 -15.95 10.93
N GLY A 55 -14.35 -17.07 10.43
CA GLY A 55 -14.71 -18.20 11.28
C GLY A 55 -15.77 -17.80 12.33
N GLU A 56 -15.49 -18.06 13.59
CA GLU A 56 -16.38 -17.74 14.73
C GLU A 56 -16.23 -16.29 15.20
N TYR A 57 -15.25 -15.55 14.66
CA TYR A 57 -14.89 -14.22 15.12
C TYR A 57 -15.57 -13.14 14.27
N ALA A 58 -16.16 -12.17 14.94
CA ALA A 58 -16.70 -10.97 14.33
C ALA A 58 -15.70 -9.82 14.49
N TRP A 59 -15.45 -9.11 13.40
CA TRP A 59 -14.55 -7.96 13.36
C TRP A 59 -15.30 -6.73 12.88
N VAL A 60 -15.09 -5.62 13.56
CA VAL A 60 -15.48 -4.30 13.05
C VAL A 60 -14.30 -3.73 12.29
N ASN A 61 -14.48 -3.43 11.01
CA ASN A 61 -13.46 -2.80 10.16
C ASN A 61 -13.86 -1.35 9.87
N ALA A 62 -13.01 -0.42 10.26
CA ALA A 62 -13.06 0.95 9.78
C ALA A 62 -12.01 1.10 8.68
N ARG A 63 -12.46 1.35 7.44
CA ARG A 63 -11.60 1.53 6.26
C ARG A 63 -11.66 2.96 5.80
N ASP A 64 -10.49 3.58 5.58
CA ASP A 64 -10.33 4.89 4.99
C ASP A 64 -9.34 4.84 3.84
N GLU A 65 -9.51 5.72 2.85
CA GLU A 65 -8.67 5.77 1.66
C GLU A 65 -8.30 7.21 1.33
N ALA A 66 -7.05 7.40 0.92
CA ALA A 66 -6.54 8.62 0.34
C ALA A 66 -5.72 8.28 -0.90
N PHE A 67 -5.26 9.28 -1.64
CA PHE A 67 -4.40 9.03 -2.81
C PHE A 67 -3.15 8.23 -2.43
N GLY A 68 -3.04 7.03 -2.98
CA GLY A 68 -1.91 6.13 -2.74
C GLY A 68 -1.84 5.50 -1.34
N LEU A 69 -2.87 5.69 -0.50
CA LEU A 69 -2.95 5.12 0.84
C LEU A 69 -4.29 4.44 1.06
N ALA A 70 -4.25 3.32 1.78
CA ALA A 70 -5.44 2.65 2.28
C ALA A 70 -5.21 2.23 3.73
N TRP A 71 -6.10 2.66 4.62
CA TRP A 71 -6.09 2.34 6.04
C TRP A 71 -7.19 1.35 6.37
N SER A 72 -6.87 0.32 7.12
CA SER A 72 -7.81 -0.64 7.67
C SER A 72 -7.56 -0.76 9.17
N ASN A 73 -8.60 -0.59 9.95
CA ASN A 73 -8.58 -0.74 11.39
C ASN A 73 -9.59 -1.79 11.79
N LEU A 74 -9.10 -2.96 12.17
CA LEU A 74 -9.86 -4.12 12.57
C LEU A 74 -9.94 -4.18 14.10
N GLN A 75 -11.15 -4.26 14.63
CA GLN A 75 -11.39 -4.48 16.04
C GLN A 75 -12.17 -5.77 16.24
N LEU A 76 -11.66 -6.66 17.06
CA LEU A 76 -12.37 -7.87 17.45
C LEU A 76 -13.61 -7.50 18.28
N SER A 77 -14.77 -7.91 17.81
CA SER A 77 -16.04 -7.67 18.52
C SER A 77 -16.37 -8.86 19.40
N PRO A 78 -16.57 -8.65 20.71
CA PRO A 78 -16.96 -9.74 21.62
C PRO A 78 -18.41 -10.18 21.43
N THR A 79 -19.22 -9.44 20.70
CA THR A 79 -20.64 -9.70 20.52
C THR A 79 -21.03 -9.66 19.04
N ARG A 80 -21.91 -10.56 18.61
CA ARG A 80 -22.57 -10.46 17.31
C ARG A 80 -23.40 -9.16 17.29
N MET A 81 -22.93 -8.15 16.61
CA MET A 81 -23.72 -6.94 16.40
C MET A 81 -24.85 -7.26 15.40
N THR A 82 -26.04 -6.73 15.67
CA THR A 82 -27.24 -6.89 14.84
C THR A 82 -27.23 -6.01 13.57
N THR A 83 -26.16 -5.30 13.30
CA THR A 83 -26.03 -4.43 12.12
C THR A 83 -25.90 -5.28 10.85
N PRO A 84 -26.60 -4.94 9.76
CA PRO A 84 -26.56 -5.72 8.53
C PRO A 84 -25.12 -5.76 7.99
N ILE A 85 -24.69 -6.98 7.77
CA ILE A 85 -23.36 -7.36 7.32
C ILE A 85 -23.29 -7.14 5.82
N THR A 86 -22.34 -6.35 5.37
CA THR A 86 -21.86 -6.47 4.00
C THR A 86 -20.66 -7.40 4.07
N ASP A 87 -20.82 -8.63 3.54
CA ASP A 87 -19.68 -9.51 3.25
C ASP A 87 -18.75 -8.75 2.31
N GLY A 88 -17.76 -8.13 2.89
CA GLY A 88 -16.74 -7.38 2.15
C GLY A 88 -15.43 -8.13 2.26
N ASP A 89 -14.88 -8.54 1.14
CA ASP A 89 -13.53 -9.10 1.13
C ASP A 89 -12.53 -8.07 1.64
N LEU A 90 -11.76 -8.50 2.63
CA LEU A 90 -10.58 -7.74 3.04
C LEU A 90 -9.47 -7.96 2.01
N PRO A 91 -8.77 -6.92 1.61
CA PRO A 91 -7.56 -7.12 0.84
C PRO A 91 -6.54 -7.90 1.70
N GLY A 92 -5.79 -8.82 1.09
CA GLY A 92 -4.89 -9.70 1.82
C GLY A 92 -3.86 -9.03 2.73
N TRP A 93 -3.56 -7.74 2.48
CA TRP A 93 -2.70 -6.94 3.37
C TRP A 93 -3.38 -6.49 4.67
N ALA A 94 -4.72 -6.47 4.70
CA ALA A 94 -5.53 -6.05 5.84
C ALA A 94 -6.10 -7.24 6.62
N GLU A 95 -5.88 -8.48 6.20
CA GLU A 95 -6.40 -9.65 6.90
C GLU A 95 -5.82 -9.79 8.31
N PRO A 96 -6.66 -10.14 9.30
CA PRO A 96 -6.18 -10.45 10.63
C PRO A 96 -5.29 -11.70 10.60
N PRO A 97 -4.38 -11.87 11.58
CA PRO A 97 -3.63 -13.10 11.72
C PRO A 97 -4.59 -14.30 11.93
N PRO A 98 -4.15 -15.54 11.63
CA PRO A 98 -4.97 -16.70 11.89
C PRO A 98 -5.19 -16.91 13.41
N PRO A 99 -6.37 -17.46 13.80
CA PRO A 99 -6.59 -17.86 15.19
C PRO A 99 -5.64 -19.01 15.61
N PRO A 100 -5.44 -19.30 16.92
CA PRO A 100 -6.21 -18.75 18.03
C PRO A 100 -5.75 -17.34 18.43
N TYR A 101 -6.72 -16.48 18.75
CA TYR A 101 -6.41 -15.18 19.32
C TYR A 101 -6.13 -15.33 20.82
N PRO A 102 -5.19 -14.54 21.37
CA PRO A 102 -4.93 -14.55 22.79
C PRO A 102 -6.24 -14.23 23.55
N ASP A 103 -6.38 -14.76 24.75
CA ASP A 103 -7.54 -14.49 25.62
C ASP A 103 -7.48 -13.05 26.14
N VAL A 104 -7.66 -12.12 25.20
CA VAL A 104 -7.66 -10.68 25.45
C VAL A 104 -9.08 -10.15 25.25
N GLN A 105 -9.47 -9.24 26.10
CA GLN A 105 -10.79 -8.62 26.02
C GLN A 105 -10.92 -7.65 24.83
N PHE A 106 -9.80 -7.17 24.34
CA PHE A 106 -9.74 -6.24 23.23
C PHE A 106 -8.52 -6.52 22.36
N LEU A 107 -8.76 -6.72 21.09
CA LEU A 107 -7.73 -6.84 20.06
C LEU A 107 -8.07 -5.89 18.92
N ARG A 108 -7.13 -5.01 18.60
CA ARG A 108 -7.23 -4.05 17.51
C ARG A 108 -6.01 -4.17 16.61
N ILE A 109 -6.23 -4.20 15.31
CA ILE A 109 -5.18 -4.31 14.30
C ILE A 109 -5.36 -3.17 13.31
N GLY A 110 -4.43 -2.23 13.34
CA GLY A 110 -4.32 -1.18 12.34
C GLY A 110 -3.39 -1.60 11.21
N THR A 111 -3.79 -1.44 9.98
CA THR A 111 -2.91 -1.69 8.83
C THR A 111 -3.00 -0.56 7.83
N LEU A 112 -1.87 0.08 7.54
CA LEU A 112 -1.73 1.10 6.50
C LEU A 112 -1.00 0.50 5.31
N ALA A 113 -1.64 0.48 4.15
CA ALA A 113 -1.00 0.14 2.89
C ALA A 113 -0.68 1.41 2.11
N SER A 114 0.53 1.48 1.55
CA SER A 114 1.00 2.62 0.76
C SER A 114 1.54 2.19 -0.59
N GLY A 115 1.32 3.03 -1.61
CA GLY A 115 1.77 2.85 -2.99
C GLY A 115 0.68 3.14 -4.01
N TRP A 116 1.07 3.65 -5.18
CA TRP A 116 0.17 3.97 -6.28
C TRP A 116 0.79 3.53 -7.62
N PRO A 117 0.03 2.98 -8.56
CA PRO A 117 -1.42 2.69 -8.51
C PRO A 117 -1.81 1.50 -7.62
N LEU A 118 -0.88 0.62 -7.24
CA LEU A 118 -1.12 -0.52 -6.37
C LEU A 118 -0.33 -0.41 -5.07
N PRO A 119 -0.84 -0.91 -3.95
CA PRO A 119 -0.10 -0.95 -2.69
C PRO A 119 1.20 -1.75 -2.82
N THR A 120 2.30 -1.18 -2.35
CA THR A 120 3.67 -1.75 -2.43
C THR A 120 4.22 -2.15 -1.08
N VAL A 121 3.75 -1.50 -0.02
CA VAL A 121 4.14 -1.80 1.36
C VAL A 121 2.93 -1.71 2.28
N ALA A 122 2.91 -2.55 3.30
CA ALA A 122 1.94 -2.49 4.39
C ALA A 122 2.67 -2.36 5.72
N PHE A 123 2.12 -1.52 6.59
CA PHE A 123 2.57 -1.27 7.95
C PHE A 123 1.47 -1.71 8.90
N ARG A 124 1.81 -2.46 9.94
CA ARG A 124 0.85 -3.03 10.89
C ARG A 124 1.17 -2.63 12.32
N TRP A 125 0.13 -2.35 13.07
CA TRP A 125 0.11 -2.13 14.51
C TRP A 125 -0.88 -3.08 15.15
N THR A 126 -0.53 -3.65 16.30
CA THR A 126 -1.42 -4.50 17.09
C THR A 126 -1.56 -3.92 18.48
N VAL A 127 -2.77 -3.66 18.90
CA VAL A 127 -3.07 -3.18 20.24
C VAL A 127 -3.91 -4.22 20.95
N THR A 128 -3.40 -4.69 22.07
CA THR A 128 -4.11 -5.63 22.95
C THR A 128 -4.32 -5.00 24.33
N THR A 129 -5.47 -5.18 24.94
CA THR A 129 -5.70 -4.77 26.31
C THR A 129 -6.47 -5.81 27.09
N THR A 130 -6.08 -5.96 28.35
CA THR A 130 -6.73 -6.85 29.32
C THR A 130 -7.70 -6.10 30.23
N LYS A 131 -7.84 -4.78 30.07
CA LYS A 131 -8.70 -3.97 30.95
C LYS A 131 -10.19 -4.12 30.61
N ARG A 132 -10.97 -4.43 31.64
CA ARG A 132 -12.40 -4.80 31.60
C ARG A 132 -13.39 -3.70 31.18
N ASN A 133 -13.02 -2.45 31.10
CA ASN A 133 -13.97 -1.32 31.05
C ASN A 133 -13.70 -0.36 29.88
N PHE A 134 -13.66 -0.87 28.66
CA PHE A 134 -13.66 0.02 27.51
C PHE A 134 -15.03 -0.01 26.80
N PRO A 135 -15.73 1.13 26.69
CA PRO A 135 -16.93 1.21 25.86
C PRO A 135 -16.52 1.06 24.38
N ILE A 136 -17.04 0.03 23.74
CA ILE A 136 -16.71 -0.39 22.36
C ILE A 136 -16.90 0.74 21.34
N HIS A 137 -17.71 1.74 21.64
CA HIS A 137 -18.02 2.85 20.72
C HIS A 137 -17.14 4.10 20.88
N ALA A 138 -16.50 4.29 22.02
CA ALA A 138 -15.73 5.53 22.28
C ALA A 138 -14.37 5.57 21.59
N GLU A 139 -13.82 4.43 21.22
CA GLU A 139 -12.46 4.34 20.65
C GLU A 139 -12.37 4.39 19.13
N LEU A 140 -13.48 4.21 18.42
CA LEU A 140 -13.48 4.45 16.96
C LEU A 140 -13.33 5.95 16.64
N ASP A 141 -13.63 6.81 17.62
CA ASP A 141 -13.61 8.28 17.48
C ASP A 141 -12.34 8.93 18.04
N ASP A 142 -11.52 8.19 18.79
CA ASP A 142 -10.21 8.68 19.22
C ASP A 142 -9.31 8.87 17.99
N GLY A 143 -8.80 10.10 17.82
CA GLY A 143 -8.01 10.57 16.68
C GLY A 143 -6.85 9.69 16.20
N ASN A 144 -6.67 8.53 16.79
CA ASN A 144 -5.72 7.48 16.45
C ASN A 144 -6.22 6.55 15.33
N THR A 145 -7.45 6.76 14.83
CA THR A 145 -8.06 5.91 13.77
C THR A 145 -7.99 6.52 12.40
N SER A 146 -7.44 7.72 12.25
CA SER A 146 -7.37 8.37 10.95
C SER A 146 -6.15 7.91 10.15
N ILE A 147 -6.31 7.86 8.83
CA ILE A 147 -5.23 7.56 7.89
C ILE A 147 -4.04 8.52 8.02
N SER A 148 -4.29 9.78 8.39
CA SER A 148 -3.25 10.78 8.62
C SER A 148 -2.38 10.46 9.83
N HIS A 149 -2.98 10.05 10.95
CA HIS A 149 -2.21 9.63 12.13
C HIS A 149 -1.39 8.37 11.88
N ALA A 150 -1.95 7.41 11.11
CA ALA A 150 -1.20 6.22 10.73
C ALA A 150 0.00 6.56 9.84
N ALA A 151 -0.17 7.47 8.86
CA ALA A 151 0.91 7.93 8.00
C ALA A 151 1.99 8.70 8.80
N GLU A 152 1.60 9.59 9.72
CA GLU A 152 2.51 10.29 10.62
C GLU A 152 3.30 9.30 11.49
N SER A 153 2.65 8.27 12.05
CA SER A 153 3.31 7.25 12.86
C SER A 153 4.36 6.46 12.08
N VAL A 154 4.14 6.20 10.78
CA VAL A 154 5.15 5.58 9.91
C VAL A 154 6.38 6.47 9.73
N LEU A 155 6.18 7.78 9.55
CA LEU A 155 7.26 8.73 9.24
C LEU A 155 8.06 9.13 10.47
N THR A 156 7.40 9.33 11.60
CA THR A 156 8.00 9.97 12.77
C THR A 156 8.16 9.04 13.98
N GLY A 157 7.53 7.85 13.93
CA GLY A 157 7.38 7.02 15.12
C GLY A 157 6.48 7.66 16.19
N GLY A 158 5.59 8.58 15.78
CA GLY A 158 4.81 9.48 16.63
C GLY A 158 3.88 8.80 17.65
N ARG A 159 2.81 9.50 18.05
CA ARG A 159 1.92 9.12 19.17
C ARG A 159 1.31 7.71 19.12
N GLY A 160 1.21 7.11 17.94
CA GLY A 160 0.76 5.73 17.75
C GLY A 160 1.85 4.66 17.89
N GLY A 161 3.10 5.07 18.14
CA GLY A 161 4.26 4.17 18.12
C GLY A 161 4.69 3.79 16.69
N ALA A 162 5.91 3.26 16.57
CA ALA A 162 6.38 2.72 15.30
C ALA A 162 5.58 1.45 14.92
N PRO A 163 5.36 1.19 13.62
CA PRO A 163 4.70 -0.02 13.19
C PRO A 163 5.49 -1.24 13.65
N GLU A 164 4.80 -2.25 14.18
CA GLU A 164 5.40 -3.50 14.64
C GLU A 164 5.89 -4.35 13.48
N GLU A 165 5.18 -4.30 12.36
CA GLU A 165 5.48 -5.09 11.18
C GLU A 165 5.49 -4.21 9.92
N ARG A 166 6.48 -4.43 9.05
CA ARG A 166 6.55 -3.88 7.69
C ARG A 166 6.58 -5.03 6.70
N ARG A 167 5.64 -5.04 5.79
CA ARG A 167 5.54 -6.09 4.79
C ARG A 167 5.60 -5.51 3.38
N ILE A 168 6.52 -6.00 2.55
CA ILE A 168 6.55 -5.66 1.13
C ILE A 168 5.47 -6.47 0.42
N LEU A 169 4.62 -5.76 -0.32
CA LEU A 169 3.58 -6.35 -1.17
C LEU A 169 4.16 -6.54 -2.58
N TRP A 170 4.89 -7.62 -2.76
CA TRP A 170 5.69 -7.88 -3.96
C TRP A 170 4.88 -7.77 -5.25
N VAL A 171 3.65 -8.28 -5.28
CA VAL A 171 2.78 -8.20 -6.46
C VAL A 171 2.54 -6.75 -6.86
N GLY A 172 2.17 -5.90 -5.91
CA GLY A 172 1.97 -4.47 -6.14
C GLY A 172 3.27 -3.76 -6.53
N ALA A 173 4.38 -4.07 -5.85
CA ALA A 173 5.68 -3.47 -6.14
C ALA A 173 6.15 -3.79 -7.57
N LEU A 174 6.13 -5.06 -7.96
CA LEU A 174 6.55 -5.49 -9.31
C LEU A 174 5.62 -4.94 -10.39
N ALA A 175 4.31 -4.94 -10.16
CA ALA A 175 3.35 -4.38 -11.09
C ALA A 175 3.56 -2.87 -11.29
N ASN A 176 3.80 -2.10 -10.22
CA ASN A 176 4.09 -0.68 -10.31
C ASN A 176 5.39 -0.41 -11.08
N VAL A 177 6.45 -1.18 -10.80
CA VAL A 177 7.71 -1.09 -11.58
C VAL A 177 7.43 -1.33 -13.06
N ALA A 178 6.68 -2.36 -13.40
CA ALA A 178 6.36 -2.68 -14.80
C ALA A 178 5.54 -1.56 -15.47
N ILE A 179 4.53 -1.01 -14.78
CA ILE A 179 3.69 0.08 -15.29
C ILE A 179 4.53 1.33 -15.58
N PHE A 180 5.34 1.77 -14.60
CA PHE A 180 6.16 2.97 -14.76
C PHE A 180 7.29 2.76 -15.78
N ALA A 181 7.90 1.58 -15.82
CA ALA A 181 8.91 1.24 -16.82
C ALA A 181 8.32 1.23 -18.23
N ALA A 182 7.13 0.65 -18.44
CA ALA A 182 6.46 0.66 -19.73
C ALA A 182 6.13 2.09 -20.18
N ALA A 183 5.61 2.92 -19.30
CA ALA A 183 5.32 4.33 -19.59
C ALA A 183 6.60 5.10 -19.97
N ALA A 184 7.67 4.95 -19.20
CA ALA A 184 8.96 5.58 -19.49
C ALA A 184 9.55 5.10 -20.82
N PHE A 185 9.47 3.80 -21.11
CA PHE A 185 9.97 3.22 -22.38
C PHE A 185 9.22 3.81 -23.59
N VAL A 186 7.91 3.94 -23.51
CA VAL A 186 7.10 4.57 -24.56
C VAL A 186 7.56 6.01 -24.79
N VAL A 187 7.67 6.81 -23.71
CA VAL A 187 8.10 8.21 -23.79
C VAL A 187 9.50 8.32 -24.42
N LEU A 188 10.47 7.54 -23.95
CA LEU A 188 11.84 7.54 -24.48
C LEU A 188 11.88 7.17 -25.97
N THR A 189 11.07 6.18 -26.37
CA THR A 189 10.99 5.73 -27.77
C THR A 189 10.38 6.82 -28.66
N VAL A 190 9.32 7.49 -28.21
CA VAL A 190 8.69 8.59 -28.96
C VAL A 190 9.65 9.76 -29.11
N VAL A 191 10.32 10.18 -28.01
CA VAL A 191 11.30 11.27 -28.05
C VAL A 191 12.45 10.94 -29.01
N ALA A 192 12.97 9.71 -28.97
CA ALA A 192 14.04 9.28 -29.87
C ALA A 192 13.60 9.29 -31.34
N ARG A 193 12.35 8.91 -31.63
CA ARG A 193 11.80 8.97 -33.01
C ARG A 193 11.63 10.40 -33.52
N VAL A 194 11.12 11.30 -32.66
CA VAL A 194 10.93 12.73 -33.00
C VAL A 194 12.30 13.37 -33.30
N LYS A 195 13.30 13.16 -32.43
CA LYS A 195 14.66 13.68 -32.66
C LYS A 195 15.25 13.22 -34.00
N ARG A 196 15.07 11.93 -34.37
CA ARG A 196 15.60 11.39 -35.65
C ARG A 196 14.89 11.98 -36.87
N ARG A 197 13.68 12.52 -36.77
CA ARG A 197 12.96 13.16 -37.87
C ARG A 197 13.31 14.63 -38.06
N ALA A 198 13.88 15.24 -37.01
CA ALA A 198 14.23 16.66 -36.98
C ALA A 198 15.69 16.92 -37.41
N THR A 199 16.49 15.86 -37.55
CA THR A 199 17.86 15.87 -38.08
C THR A 199 17.91 15.29 -39.49
#